data_87e687a12358473b136439ac319ab6b7
#
_entry.id   87e687a12358473b136439ac319ab6b7
#
_cell.length_a   1.000
_cell.length_b   1.000
_cell.length_c   1.000
_cell.angle_alpha   90.00
_cell.angle_beta   90.00
_cell.angle_gamma   90.00
#
_symmetry.space_group_name_H-M   'P 1'
#
loop_
_entity.id
_entity.type
_entity.pdbx_description
1 polymer ?
#
loop_
_entity_poly.entity_id
_entity_poly.type
_entity_poly.pdbx_seq_one_letter_code
_entity_poly.pdbx_strand_id
1 'polypeptide(L)'
;MMRSLWSAASGMKGQQKQMDIVSHNLANVNTTGAKAQRAEFQDLLYQTLRAGGAESGDGNMYPTPMQIGLGSRLSATNRIFVQGNVQTTDNPTDLCIQGEGFFQIQMPDGTTGYTRDGSFKIDANRNLVTSDGYPLTEGITFPENATLDSVVVSPTGAVSCEVEGQPQDVGQIELARFLNPAGLTAVGKNLFVESAASGEPQVNQPGNDGTGTLLQSCLEMSSVQIVDEMVNMIVSQRAYESNSKAITTSDSMLEIANGLKR
;
A
#
# COMPACT_ATOMS: atom_id res chain seq x y z
N MET A 1 31.07 15.77 16.94
CA MET A 1 30.96 14.34 17.25
C MET A 1 29.57 13.95 17.77
N MET A 2 29.01 14.58 18.81
CA MET A 2 27.63 14.23 19.28
C MET A 2 26.55 14.35 18.18
N ARG A 3 26.64 15.34 17.29
CA ARG A 3 25.68 15.52 16.18
C ARG A 3 25.75 14.42 15.13
N SER A 4 26.96 13.93 14.81
CA SER A 4 27.14 12.82 13.86
C SER A 4 26.49 11.54 14.37
N LEU A 5 26.57 11.28 15.68
CA LEU A 5 25.91 10.15 16.33
C LEU A 5 24.39 10.25 16.22
N TRP A 6 23.81 11.44 16.44
CA TRP A 6 22.35 11.64 16.29
C TRP A 6 21.88 11.47 14.86
N SER A 7 22.60 12.05 13.88
CA SER A 7 22.25 11.88 12.46
C SER A 7 22.39 10.43 12.02
N ALA A 8 23.44 9.72 12.41
CA ALA A 8 23.61 8.30 12.09
C ALA A 8 22.54 7.43 12.78
N ALA A 9 22.19 7.71 14.04
CA ALA A 9 21.13 7.00 14.74
C ALA A 9 19.75 7.21 14.10
N SER A 10 19.44 8.44 13.68
CA SER A 10 18.18 8.72 12.93
C SER A 10 18.17 8.01 11.58
N GLY A 11 19.30 8.00 10.87
CA GLY A 11 19.48 7.27 9.63
C GLY A 11 19.27 5.75 9.80
N MET A 12 19.86 5.14 10.84
CA MET A 12 19.64 3.71 11.13
C MET A 12 18.18 3.39 11.43
N LYS A 13 17.49 4.21 12.23
CA LYS A 13 16.06 4.05 12.50
C LYS A 13 15.24 4.17 11.23
N GLY A 14 15.58 5.09 10.34
CA GLY A 14 14.95 5.25 9.04
C GLY A 14 15.13 4.00 8.17
N GLN A 15 16.37 3.49 8.05
CA GLN A 15 16.66 2.30 7.26
C GLN A 15 16.01 1.03 7.85
N GLN A 16 15.91 0.92 9.17
CA GLN A 16 15.17 -0.18 9.80
C GLN A 16 13.69 -0.16 9.38
N LYS A 17 13.04 1.00 9.42
CA LYS A 17 11.65 1.14 8.96
C LYS A 17 11.48 0.85 7.48
N GLN A 18 12.45 1.25 6.65
CA GLN A 18 12.46 0.90 5.24
C GLN A 18 12.53 -0.62 5.05
N MET A 19 13.41 -1.31 5.79
CA MET A 19 13.51 -2.77 5.75
C MET A 19 12.21 -3.45 6.21
N ASP A 20 11.54 -2.94 7.25
CA ASP A 20 10.24 -3.45 7.71
C ASP A 20 9.20 -3.40 6.56
N ILE A 21 9.14 -2.27 5.83
CA ILE A 21 8.20 -2.06 4.72
C ILE A 21 8.53 -2.97 3.53
N VAL A 22 9.80 -3.04 3.13
CA VAL A 22 10.26 -3.91 2.05
C VAL A 22 9.99 -5.38 2.37
N SER A 23 10.23 -5.80 3.62
CA SER A 23 9.93 -7.16 4.08
C SER A 23 8.43 -7.45 4.05
N HIS A 24 7.59 -6.48 4.43
CA HIS A 24 6.14 -6.58 4.33
C HIS A 24 5.68 -6.70 2.87
N ASN A 25 6.23 -5.89 1.96
CA ASN A 25 5.93 -5.99 0.53
C ASN A 25 6.30 -7.36 -0.02
N LEU A 26 7.52 -7.84 0.29
CA LEU A 26 8.00 -9.13 -0.17
C LEU A 26 7.17 -10.31 0.37
N ALA A 27 6.74 -10.25 1.63
CA ALA A 27 5.86 -11.26 2.22
C ALA A 27 4.50 -11.33 1.52
N ASN A 28 4.01 -10.19 0.98
CA ASN A 28 2.72 -10.10 0.30
C ASN A 28 2.81 -10.13 -1.24
N VAL A 29 3.92 -10.60 -1.80
CA VAL A 29 4.10 -10.67 -3.26
C VAL A 29 3.14 -11.62 -3.95
N ASN A 30 2.74 -12.71 -3.27
CA ASN A 30 1.78 -13.70 -3.78
C ASN A 30 0.35 -13.46 -3.25
N THR A 31 0.12 -12.38 -2.50
CA THR A 31 -1.21 -12.06 -1.97
C THR A 31 -2.02 -11.36 -3.04
N THR A 32 -3.21 -11.88 -3.37
CA THR A 32 -4.14 -11.31 -4.34
C THR A 32 -4.59 -9.91 -3.92
N GLY A 33 -4.61 -8.97 -4.85
CA GLY A 33 -5.02 -7.58 -4.60
C GLY A 33 -4.10 -6.77 -3.68
N ALA A 34 -2.97 -7.34 -3.23
CA ALA A 34 -2.03 -6.60 -2.37
C ALA A 34 -1.37 -5.44 -3.11
N LYS A 35 -1.22 -4.32 -2.42
CA LYS A 35 -0.62 -3.08 -2.96
C LYS A 35 0.68 -2.74 -2.24
N ALA A 36 1.70 -2.41 -3.01
CA ALA A 36 3.00 -2.05 -2.50
C ALA A 36 2.93 -0.82 -1.57
N GLN A 37 3.67 -0.87 -0.47
CA GLN A 37 3.86 0.25 0.45
C GLN A 37 5.22 0.88 0.22
N ARG A 38 5.30 2.21 0.37
CA ARG A 38 6.54 2.97 0.28
C ARG A 38 6.68 3.88 1.50
N ALA A 39 7.90 3.96 2.04
CA ALA A 39 8.26 4.92 3.07
C ALA A 39 8.48 6.31 2.47
N GLU A 40 8.00 7.34 3.14
CA GLU A 40 8.28 8.74 2.82
C GLU A 40 9.09 9.35 3.95
N PHE A 41 10.27 9.88 3.60
CA PHE A 41 11.20 10.45 4.55
C PHE A 41 11.19 11.98 4.44
N GLN A 42 11.40 12.62 5.57
CA GLN A 42 11.62 14.07 5.68
C GLN A 42 12.92 14.32 6.44
N ASP A 43 13.63 15.35 6.04
CA ASP A 43 14.76 15.87 6.80
C ASP A 43 14.30 16.55 8.09
N LEU A 44 15.16 16.57 9.08
CA LEU A 44 14.95 17.28 10.33
C LEU A 44 15.49 18.71 10.22
N LEU A 45 15.16 19.54 11.20
CA LEU A 45 15.58 20.94 11.27
C LEU A 45 17.09 21.08 11.08
N TYR A 46 17.48 22.15 10.41
CA TYR A 46 18.87 22.56 10.25
C TYR A 46 19.28 23.51 11.36
N GLN A 47 20.45 23.25 11.92
CA GLN A 47 21.08 24.21 12.82
C GLN A 47 21.93 25.18 12.01
N THR A 48 21.56 26.46 12.04
CA THR A 48 22.32 27.52 11.38
C THR A 48 23.49 27.93 12.28
N LEU A 49 24.70 27.69 11.82
CA LEU A 49 25.94 28.14 12.49
C LEU A 49 26.31 29.58 12.07
N ARG A 50 25.98 29.94 10.81
CA ARG A 50 26.20 31.27 10.26
C ARG A 50 25.09 31.55 9.27
N ALA A 51 24.46 32.72 9.40
CA ALA A 51 23.43 33.17 8.46
C ALA A 51 24.07 33.63 7.14
N GLY A 52 23.40 33.39 6.03
CA GLY A 52 23.75 34.01 4.76
C GLY A 52 23.53 35.53 4.85
N GLY A 53 24.41 36.33 4.28
CA GLY A 53 24.37 37.76 4.40
C GLY A 53 24.95 38.35 5.70
N ALA A 54 25.46 37.52 6.61
CA ALA A 54 26.20 38.01 7.78
C ALA A 54 27.50 38.68 7.35
N GLU A 55 27.92 39.76 8.04
CA GLU A 55 29.16 40.48 7.76
C GLU A 55 30.38 39.58 8.07
N SER A 56 31.32 39.54 7.12
CA SER A 56 32.58 38.79 7.22
C SER A 56 33.74 39.64 7.75
N GLY A 57 33.49 40.89 8.20
CA GLY A 57 34.50 41.93 8.41
C GLY A 57 34.73 42.73 7.15
N ASP A 58 35.20 43.96 7.30
CA ASP A 58 35.51 44.92 6.20
C ASP A 58 34.37 45.17 5.19
N GLY A 59 33.11 45.08 5.62
CA GLY A 59 31.96 45.34 4.78
C GLY A 59 31.60 44.24 3.77
N ASN A 60 32.28 43.09 3.77
CA ASN A 60 31.95 41.93 2.94
C ASN A 60 30.90 41.06 3.62
N MET A 61 29.96 40.53 2.83
CA MET A 61 28.91 39.63 3.31
C MET A 61 29.18 38.18 2.87
N TYR A 62 28.89 37.24 3.74
CA TYR A 62 28.95 35.84 3.37
C TYR A 62 27.84 35.46 2.36
N PRO A 63 28.20 34.93 1.17
CA PRO A 63 27.20 34.66 0.12
C PRO A 63 26.33 33.42 0.46
N THR A 64 26.80 32.55 1.32
CA THR A 64 26.11 31.27 1.66
C THR A 64 25.99 31.07 3.17
N PRO A 65 24.84 30.56 3.66
CA PRO A 65 24.69 30.15 5.06
C PRO A 65 25.51 28.90 5.35
N MET A 66 25.94 28.73 6.60
CA MET A 66 26.51 27.48 7.11
C MET A 66 25.47 26.81 7.99
N GLN A 67 24.89 25.71 7.49
CA GLN A 67 23.82 24.96 8.16
C GLN A 67 24.19 23.48 8.26
N ILE A 68 23.83 22.83 9.37
CA ILE A 68 24.04 21.40 9.59
C ILE A 68 22.68 20.77 9.88
N GLY A 69 22.29 19.76 9.10
CA GLY A 69 21.09 18.96 9.32
C GLY A 69 21.22 18.01 10.51
N LEU A 70 20.12 17.74 11.17
CA LEU A 70 20.05 16.85 12.36
C LEU A 70 19.63 15.42 12.04
N GLY A 71 19.49 15.08 10.74
CA GLY A 71 19.13 13.74 10.28
C GLY A 71 17.79 13.71 9.57
N SER A 72 17.18 12.54 9.53
CA SER A 72 15.89 12.29 8.85
C SER A 72 14.90 11.55 9.75
N ARG A 73 13.62 11.65 9.41
CA ARG A 73 12.56 10.87 10.04
C ARG A 73 11.64 10.27 8.97
N LEU A 74 10.99 9.16 9.30
CA LEU A 74 9.85 8.66 8.54
C LEU A 74 8.67 9.61 8.78
N SER A 75 8.09 10.13 7.71
CA SER A 75 6.93 11.02 7.74
C SER A 75 5.63 10.25 7.57
N ALA A 76 5.58 9.38 6.57
CA ALA A 76 4.40 8.60 6.23
C ALA A 76 4.78 7.27 5.58
N THR A 77 3.83 6.36 5.55
CA THR A 77 3.85 5.18 4.69
C THR A 77 2.73 5.32 3.68
N ASN A 78 3.09 5.42 2.42
CA ASN A 78 2.14 5.57 1.33
C ASN A 78 1.91 4.22 0.64
N ARG A 79 0.64 3.87 0.38
CA ARG A 79 0.27 2.70 -0.40
C ARG A 79 0.01 3.11 -1.84
N ILE A 80 0.64 2.38 -2.77
CA ILE A 80 0.59 2.69 -4.20
C ILE A 80 -0.47 1.79 -4.84
N PHE A 81 -1.59 2.39 -5.26
CA PHE A 81 -2.71 1.67 -5.89
C PHE A 81 -2.55 1.54 -7.41
N VAL A 82 -1.36 1.13 -7.84
CA VAL A 82 -1.14 0.73 -9.24
C VAL A 82 -1.70 -0.67 -9.44
N GLN A 83 -2.27 -0.94 -10.60
CA GLN A 83 -2.77 -2.26 -10.96
C GLN A 83 -1.63 -3.28 -11.01
N GLY A 84 -1.84 -4.43 -10.36
CA GLY A 84 -0.94 -5.58 -10.42
C GLY A 84 -1.10 -6.38 -11.72
N ASN A 85 -0.28 -7.40 -11.89
CA ASN A 85 -0.45 -8.32 -13.01
C ASN A 85 -1.75 -9.10 -12.88
N VAL A 86 -2.46 -9.25 -13.98
CA VAL A 86 -3.68 -10.06 -14.05
C VAL A 86 -3.28 -11.49 -14.37
N GLN A 87 -3.70 -12.42 -13.53
CA GLN A 87 -3.51 -13.86 -13.71
C GLN A 87 -4.86 -14.52 -14.02
N THR A 88 -4.93 -15.26 -15.13
CA THR A 88 -6.12 -16.04 -15.44
C THR A 88 -6.19 -17.27 -14.56
N THR A 89 -7.37 -17.56 -14.04
CA THR A 89 -7.72 -18.73 -13.24
C THR A 89 -8.80 -19.54 -13.97
N ASP A 90 -8.99 -20.79 -13.54
CA ASP A 90 -10.07 -21.63 -14.10
C ASP A 90 -11.37 -21.50 -13.29
N ASN A 91 -11.43 -20.60 -12.32
CA ASN A 91 -12.59 -20.43 -11.44
C ASN A 91 -13.50 -19.31 -11.95
N PRO A 92 -14.78 -19.57 -12.26
CA PRO A 92 -15.71 -18.57 -12.78
C PRO A 92 -16.10 -17.50 -11.73
N THR A 93 -15.89 -17.74 -10.44
CA THR A 93 -16.17 -16.78 -9.36
C THR A 93 -15.01 -15.81 -9.08
N ASP A 94 -13.84 -16.05 -9.68
CA ASP A 94 -12.70 -15.15 -9.56
C ASP A 94 -12.90 -13.94 -10.46
N LEU A 95 -12.81 -12.75 -9.89
CA LEU A 95 -13.06 -11.49 -10.55
C LEU A 95 -11.87 -10.54 -10.39
N CYS A 96 -11.50 -9.87 -11.47
CA CYS A 96 -10.46 -8.85 -11.47
C CYS A 96 -11.03 -7.52 -11.95
N ILE A 97 -10.64 -6.43 -11.30
CA ILE A 97 -10.97 -5.08 -11.77
C ILE A 97 -9.84 -4.60 -12.68
N GLN A 98 -10.17 -4.31 -13.93
CA GLN A 98 -9.25 -3.68 -14.87
C GLN A 98 -9.45 -2.15 -14.84
N GLY A 99 -8.59 -1.44 -14.12
CA GLY A 99 -8.68 -0.01 -13.90
C GLY A 99 -8.86 0.36 -12.43
N GLU A 100 -9.46 1.53 -12.17
CA GLU A 100 -9.70 2.02 -10.80
C GLU A 100 -11.02 1.48 -10.24
N GLY A 101 -11.07 1.25 -8.91
CA GLY A 101 -12.27 0.82 -8.18
C GLY A 101 -11.93 -0.22 -7.12
N PHE A 102 -12.89 -0.54 -6.29
CA PHE A 102 -12.81 -1.53 -5.21
C PHE A 102 -14.14 -2.27 -5.14
N PHE A 103 -14.07 -3.56 -4.82
CA PHE A 103 -15.25 -4.33 -4.43
C PHE A 103 -15.72 -3.87 -3.05
N GLN A 104 -17.04 -3.85 -2.85
CA GLN A 104 -17.65 -3.49 -1.58
C GLN A 104 -18.05 -4.75 -0.81
N ILE A 105 -17.59 -4.87 0.41
CA ILE A 105 -17.79 -6.03 1.27
C ILE A 105 -18.51 -5.58 2.54
N GLN A 106 -19.54 -6.31 2.93
CA GLN A 106 -20.25 -6.05 4.19
C GLN A 106 -19.49 -6.73 5.34
N MET A 107 -18.95 -5.93 6.25
CA MET A 107 -18.28 -6.44 7.44
C MET A 107 -19.28 -6.79 8.55
N PRO A 108 -18.91 -7.69 9.49
CA PRO A 108 -19.78 -8.08 10.62
C PRO A 108 -20.22 -6.91 11.51
N ASP A 109 -19.41 -5.85 11.54
CA ASP A 109 -19.67 -4.61 12.30
C ASP A 109 -20.73 -3.72 11.64
N GLY A 110 -21.27 -4.12 10.48
CA GLY A 110 -22.20 -3.32 9.69
C GLY A 110 -21.53 -2.20 8.87
N THR A 111 -20.20 -2.08 8.92
CA THR A 111 -19.46 -1.13 8.09
C THR A 111 -19.12 -1.74 6.73
N THR A 112 -18.96 -0.90 5.71
CA THR A 112 -18.53 -1.35 4.39
C THR A 112 -17.00 -1.42 4.34
N GLY A 113 -16.48 -2.59 3.99
CA GLY A 113 -15.07 -2.79 3.66
C GLY A 113 -14.84 -2.73 2.16
N TYR A 114 -13.68 -2.29 1.74
CA TYR A 114 -13.30 -2.17 0.35
C TYR A 114 -12.12 -3.09 0.06
N THR A 115 -12.17 -3.83 -1.04
CA THR A 115 -11.09 -4.75 -1.40
C THR A 115 -10.78 -4.73 -2.89
N ARG A 116 -9.53 -5.09 -3.23
CA ARG A 116 -9.10 -5.41 -4.59
C ARG A 116 -8.98 -6.92 -4.81
N ASP A 117 -9.12 -7.70 -3.74
CA ASP A 117 -9.12 -9.16 -3.83
C ASP A 117 -10.45 -9.63 -4.40
N GLY A 118 -10.39 -10.27 -5.55
CA GLY A 118 -11.55 -10.82 -6.25
C GLY A 118 -11.67 -12.33 -6.12
N SER A 119 -10.97 -12.97 -5.17
CA SER A 119 -11.06 -14.41 -4.92
C SER A 119 -12.35 -14.78 -4.19
N PHE A 120 -13.47 -14.61 -4.85
CA PHE A 120 -14.78 -14.88 -4.26
C PHE A 120 -15.12 -16.37 -4.27
N LYS A 121 -15.94 -16.78 -3.31
CA LYS A 121 -16.45 -18.12 -3.15
C LYS A 121 -17.96 -18.08 -2.93
N ILE A 122 -18.62 -19.20 -3.16
CA ILE A 122 -20.03 -19.34 -2.91
C ILE A 122 -20.23 -20.06 -1.58
N ASP A 123 -20.95 -19.44 -0.65
CA ASP A 123 -21.32 -19.98 0.65
C ASP A 123 -22.46 -21.02 0.55
N ALA A 124 -22.70 -21.75 1.65
CA ALA A 124 -23.82 -22.70 1.78
C ALA A 124 -25.19 -22.06 1.54
N ASN A 125 -25.31 -20.75 1.82
CA ASN A 125 -26.52 -19.96 1.53
C ASN A 125 -26.55 -19.42 0.08
N ARG A 126 -25.60 -19.85 -0.77
CA ARG A 126 -25.44 -19.43 -2.17
C ARG A 126 -25.16 -17.94 -2.36
N ASN A 127 -24.61 -17.28 -1.37
CA ASN A 127 -24.13 -15.92 -1.48
C ASN A 127 -22.70 -15.89 -2.00
N LEU A 128 -22.37 -14.86 -2.78
CA LEU A 128 -21.00 -14.58 -3.18
C LEU A 128 -20.27 -13.91 -2.01
N VAL A 129 -19.26 -14.60 -1.47
CA VAL A 129 -18.52 -14.20 -0.25
C VAL A 129 -17.02 -14.20 -0.48
N THR A 130 -16.29 -13.45 0.33
CA THR A 130 -14.83 -13.51 0.39
C THR A 130 -14.34 -14.81 1.01
N SER A 131 -13.03 -15.08 0.98
CA SER A 131 -12.41 -16.23 1.65
C SER A 131 -12.65 -16.28 3.17
N ASP A 132 -12.95 -15.11 3.79
CA ASP A 132 -13.31 -15.00 5.21
C ASP A 132 -14.82 -15.12 5.49
N GLY A 133 -15.63 -15.32 4.45
CA GLY A 133 -17.09 -15.47 4.57
C GLY A 133 -17.86 -14.15 4.61
N TYR A 134 -17.26 -13.03 4.26
CA TYR A 134 -17.96 -11.75 4.20
C TYR A 134 -18.67 -11.59 2.85
N PRO A 135 -19.98 -11.29 2.81
CA PRO A 135 -20.72 -11.11 1.57
C PRO A 135 -20.39 -9.77 0.91
N LEU A 136 -20.60 -9.72 -0.41
CA LEU A 136 -20.64 -8.43 -1.11
C LEU A 136 -21.84 -7.61 -0.63
N THR A 137 -21.67 -6.28 -0.62
CA THR A 137 -22.72 -5.35 -0.15
C THR A 137 -23.98 -5.43 -0.99
N GLU A 138 -23.87 -5.76 -2.27
CA GLU A 138 -25.00 -5.92 -3.21
C GLU A 138 -25.83 -7.19 -2.95
N GLY A 139 -25.37 -8.09 -2.09
CA GLY A 139 -26.12 -9.28 -1.66
C GLY A 139 -26.46 -10.25 -2.80
N ILE A 140 -25.47 -10.58 -3.63
CA ILE A 140 -25.65 -11.50 -4.77
C ILE A 140 -25.91 -12.92 -4.24
N THR A 141 -27.16 -13.40 -4.44
CA THR A 141 -27.60 -14.73 -4.00
C THR A 141 -28.03 -15.55 -5.21
N PHE A 142 -27.41 -16.69 -5.42
CA PHE A 142 -27.74 -17.60 -6.53
C PHE A 142 -28.97 -18.46 -6.21
N PRO A 143 -29.90 -18.67 -7.17
CA PRO A 143 -31.05 -19.55 -7.01
C PRO A 143 -30.68 -21.00 -6.70
N GLU A 144 -31.59 -21.75 -6.04
CA GLU A 144 -31.31 -23.14 -5.65
C GLU A 144 -31.03 -24.08 -6.84
N ASN A 145 -31.62 -23.80 -7.99
CA ASN A 145 -31.47 -24.61 -9.21
C ASN A 145 -30.36 -24.09 -10.14
N ALA A 146 -29.56 -23.12 -9.71
CA ALA A 146 -28.47 -22.59 -10.52
C ALA A 146 -27.29 -23.55 -10.62
N THR A 147 -26.78 -23.75 -11.82
CA THR A 147 -25.53 -24.46 -12.06
C THR A 147 -24.38 -23.49 -11.73
N LEU A 148 -23.64 -23.77 -10.65
CA LEU A 148 -22.60 -22.86 -10.15
C LEU A 148 -21.42 -22.70 -11.12
N ASP A 149 -21.19 -23.66 -12.00
CA ASP A 149 -20.16 -23.58 -13.05
C ASP A 149 -20.56 -22.68 -14.24
N SER A 150 -21.85 -22.32 -14.34
CA SER A 150 -22.39 -21.48 -15.42
C SER A 150 -22.54 -20.01 -15.06
N VAL A 151 -21.91 -19.58 -13.95
CA VAL A 151 -21.92 -18.17 -13.55
C VAL A 151 -21.16 -17.33 -14.58
N VAL A 152 -21.83 -16.34 -15.16
CA VAL A 152 -21.23 -15.39 -16.10
C VAL A 152 -21.33 -13.99 -15.54
N VAL A 153 -20.18 -13.31 -15.48
CA VAL A 153 -20.09 -11.92 -15.04
C VAL A 153 -19.72 -11.03 -16.23
N SER A 154 -20.60 -10.11 -16.55
CA SER A 154 -20.34 -9.13 -17.61
C SER A 154 -19.25 -8.12 -17.21
N PRO A 155 -18.50 -7.55 -18.17
CA PRO A 155 -17.58 -6.45 -17.90
C PRO A 155 -18.24 -5.22 -17.24
N THR A 156 -19.56 -5.08 -17.36
CA THR A 156 -20.37 -4.02 -16.75
C THR A 156 -20.87 -4.37 -15.34
N GLY A 157 -20.53 -5.55 -14.83
CA GLY A 157 -20.89 -5.98 -13.48
C GLY A 157 -22.20 -6.77 -13.36
N ALA A 158 -22.94 -6.98 -14.46
CA ALA A 158 -24.12 -7.81 -14.41
C ALA A 158 -23.74 -9.28 -14.21
N VAL A 159 -24.31 -9.91 -13.18
CA VAL A 159 -24.11 -11.31 -12.82
C VAL A 159 -25.30 -12.12 -13.27
N SER A 160 -25.08 -13.11 -14.11
CA SER A 160 -26.11 -14.03 -14.58
C SER A 160 -25.67 -15.49 -14.33
N CYS A 161 -26.63 -16.36 -14.15
CA CYS A 161 -26.39 -17.79 -14.03
C CYS A 161 -27.42 -18.56 -14.88
N GLU A 162 -27.10 -19.78 -15.22
CA GLU A 162 -28.02 -20.66 -15.95
C GLU A 162 -28.87 -21.44 -14.96
N VAL A 163 -30.21 -21.27 -15.07
CA VAL A 163 -31.20 -21.99 -14.30
C VAL A 163 -32.06 -22.77 -15.29
N GLU A 164 -32.07 -24.10 -15.19
CA GLU A 164 -32.83 -24.99 -16.07
C GLU A 164 -32.62 -24.74 -17.59
N GLY A 165 -31.39 -24.34 -17.96
CA GLY A 165 -31.03 -24.06 -19.36
C GLY A 165 -31.46 -22.67 -19.87
N GLN A 166 -31.88 -21.76 -18.98
CA GLN A 166 -32.19 -20.37 -19.31
C GLN A 166 -31.28 -19.42 -18.52
N PRO A 167 -30.66 -18.42 -19.15
CA PRO A 167 -29.92 -17.40 -18.45
C PRO A 167 -30.84 -16.53 -17.59
N GLN A 168 -30.53 -16.42 -16.29
CA GLN A 168 -31.26 -15.58 -15.35
C GLN A 168 -30.27 -14.57 -14.73
N ASP A 169 -30.69 -13.31 -14.71
CA ASP A 169 -29.94 -12.27 -14.02
C ASP A 169 -30.13 -12.41 -12.50
N VAL A 170 -29.01 -12.44 -11.78
CA VAL A 170 -28.94 -12.62 -10.32
C VAL A 170 -28.74 -11.30 -9.60
N GLY A 171 -27.94 -10.41 -10.18
CA GLY A 171 -27.63 -9.12 -9.58
C GLY A 171 -26.61 -8.32 -10.36
N GLN A 172 -26.23 -7.20 -9.79
CA GLN A 172 -25.25 -6.27 -10.34
C GLN A 172 -24.14 -6.03 -9.32
N ILE A 173 -22.89 -6.17 -9.72
CA ILE A 173 -21.73 -5.77 -8.92
C ILE A 173 -21.45 -4.31 -9.17
N GLU A 174 -21.33 -3.52 -8.13
CA GLU A 174 -20.94 -2.12 -8.18
C GLU A 174 -19.51 -1.95 -7.64
N LEU A 175 -18.81 -0.96 -8.16
CA LEU A 175 -17.46 -0.63 -7.73
C LEU A 175 -17.43 0.72 -7.02
N ALA A 176 -16.73 0.76 -5.88
CA ALA A 176 -16.46 2.01 -5.19
C ALA A 176 -15.16 2.62 -5.70
N ARG A 177 -15.16 3.90 -6.04
CA ARG A 177 -13.99 4.68 -6.39
C ARG A 177 -13.75 5.76 -5.34
N PHE A 178 -12.49 6.01 -5.00
CA PHE A 178 -12.09 7.06 -4.07
C PHE A 178 -11.28 8.11 -4.77
N LEU A 179 -11.47 9.36 -4.39
CA LEU A 179 -10.66 10.47 -4.89
C LEU A 179 -9.20 10.33 -4.43
N ASN A 180 -9.00 9.88 -3.19
CA ASN A 180 -7.68 9.61 -2.62
C ASN A 180 -7.61 8.19 -2.04
N PRO A 181 -7.31 7.17 -2.85
CA PRO A 181 -7.22 5.80 -2.37
C PRO A 181 -6.09 5.58 -1.36
N ALA A 182 -5.01 6.39 -1.41
CA ALA A 182 -3.91 6.31 -0.44
C ALA A 182 -4.33 6.67 1.00
N GLY A 183 -5.44 7.41 1.15
CA GLY A 183 -6.03 7.76 2.44
C GLY A 183 -6.83 6.64 3.10
N LEU A 184 -7.10 5.54 2.41
CA LEU A 184 -7.83 4.39 2.98
C LEU A 184 -7.04 3.75 4.13
N THR A 185 -7.76 3.36 5.18
CA THR A 185 -7.18 2.65 6.33
C THR A 185 -7.26 1.15 6.10
N ALA A 186 -6.13 0.45 6.15
CA ALA A 186 -6.10 -1.01 6.07
C ALA A 186 -6.47 -1.64 7.42
N VAL A 187 -7.43 -2.55 7.41
CA VAL A 187 -7.91 -3.28 8.61
C VAL A 187 -7.34 -4.70 8.68
N GLY A 188 -6.58 -5.10 7.65
CA GLY A 188 -6.11 -6.49 7.47
C GLY A 188 -7.05 -7.27 6.53
N LYS A 189 -6.71 -8.56 6.26
CA LYS A 189 -7.51 -9.44 5.38
C LYS A 189 -7.78 -8.87 3.98
N ASN A 190 -6.85 -8.09 3.45
CA ASN A 190 -6.98 -7.36 2.18
C ASN A 190 -8.15 -6.35 2.15
N LEU A 191 -8.68 -5.96 3.33
CA LEU A 191 -9.77 -5.01 3.47
C LEU A 191 -9.27 -3.62 3.84
N PHE A 192 -9.90 -2.63 3.25
CA PHE A 192 -9.74 -1.22 3.53
C PHE A 192 -11.04 -0.62 4.03
N VAL A 193 -10.94 0.41 4.84
CA VAL A 193 -12.09 1.19 5.33
C VAL A 193 -11.87 2.64 4.96
N GLU A 194 -12.95 3.33 4.68
CA GLU A 194 -12.91 4.77 4.41
C GLU A 194 -12.37 5.56 5.61
N SER A 195 -11.76 6.68 5.32
CA SER A 195 -11.27 7.62 6.31
C SER A 195 -11.60 9.05 5.87
N ALA A 196 -11.48 9.99 6.80
CA ALA A 196 -11.62 11.41 6.46
C ALA A 196 -10.63 11.88 5.36
N ALA A 197 -9.51 11.16 5.17
CA ALA A 197 -8.51 11.47 4.17
C ALA A 197 -8.79 10.84 2.80
N SER A 198 -9.55 9.74 2.72
CA SER A 198 -9.93 9.11 1.45
C SER A 198 -11.07 9.84 0.74
N GLY A 199 -11.91 10.55 1.50
CA GLY A 199 -13.20 11.06 1.04
C GLY A 199 -14.28 9.97 0.97
N GLU A 200 -15.50 10.38 0.63
CA GLU A 200 -16.64 9.48 0.46
C GLU A 200 -16.48 8.59 -0.77
N PRO A 201 -16.94 7.33 -0.71
CA PRO A 201 -16.93 6.42 -1.84
C PRO A 201 -17.90 6.89 -2.95
N GLN A 202 -17.42 6.90 -4.17
CA GLN A 202 -18.25 7.07 -5.35
C GLN A 202 -18.59 5.68 -5.89
N VAL A 203 -19.83 5.26 -5.67
CA VAL A 203 -20.30 3.93 -6.08
C VAL A 203 -20.91 4.05 -7.47
N ASN A 204 -20.38 3.29 -8.41
CA ASN A 204 -20.81 3.31 -9.81
C ASN A 204 -20.75 1.89 -10.40
N GLN A 205 -21.50 1.71 -11.48
CA GLN A 205 -21.39 0.49 -12.30
C GLN A 205 -20.01 0.44 -12.97
N PRO A 206 -19.41 -0.76 -13.09
CA PRO A 206 -18.16 -0.95 -13.79
C PRO A 206 -18.20 -0.38 -15.23
N GLY A 207 -17.14 0.34 -15.60
CA GLY A 207 -17.03 0.99 -16.91
C GLY A 207 -17.62 2.40 -17.00
N ASN A 208 -18.34 2.88 -15.96
CA ASN A 208 -18.90 4.23 -15.92
C ASN A 208 -18.05 5.15 -15.00
N ASP A 209 -18.10 6.45 -15.25
CA ASP A 209 -17.51 7.51 -14.41
C ASP A 209 -16.05 7.26 -13.97
N GLY A 210 -15.26 6.61 -14.83
CA GLY A 210 -13.85 6.34 -14.58
C GLY A 210 -13.60 5.16 -13.65
N THR A 211 -14.62 4.35 -13.32
CA THR A 211 -14.43 3.04 -12.71
C THR A 211 -13.95 2.03 -13.77
N GLY A 212 -13.11 1.08 -13.32
CA GLY A 212 -12.63 0.00 -14.16
C GLY A 212 -13.75 -0.96 -14.61
N THR A 213 -13.42 -1.85 -15.54
CA THR A 213 -14.28 -2.94 -15.98
C THR A 213 -13.93 -4.22 -15.23
N LEU A 214 -14.86 -5.16 -15.17
CA LEU A 214 -14.63 -6.48 -14.58
C LEU A 214 -14.13 -7.49 -15.62
N LEU A 215 -13.20 -8.30 -15.21
CA LEU A 215 -12.74 -9.49 -15.95
C LEU A 215 -13.05 -10.72 -15.09
N GLN A 216 -13.75 -11.68 -15.69
CA GLN A 216 -14.07 -12.95 -15.06
C GLN A 216 -12.93 -13.96 -15.23
N SER A 217 -12.84 -14.95 -14.34
CA SER A 217 -11.82 -16.01 -14.31
C SER A 217 -10.39 -15.45 -14.26
N CYS A 218 -10.23 -14.33 -13.60
CA CYS A 218 -8.96 -13.64 -13.43
C CYS A 218 -8.80 -13.12 -12.02
N LEU A 219 -7.58 -13.08 -11.52
CA LEU A 219 -7.22 -12.45 -10.25
C LEU A 219 -6.17 -11.37 -10.46
N GLU A 220 -6.29 -10.29 -9.72
CA GLU A 220 -5.24 -9.28 -9.63
C GLU A 220 -4.16 -9.75 -8.66
N MET A 221 -2.95 -9.97 -9.14
CA MET A 221 -1.81 -10.29 -8.31
C MET A 221 -1.27 -9.03 -7.62
N SER A 222 -0.39 -9.23 -6.64
CA SER A 222 0.28 -8.11 -5.97
C SER A 222 0.95 -7.16 -6.96
N SER A 223 0.91 -5.86 -6.68
CA SER A 223 1.67 -4.85 -7.44
C SER A 223 3.15 -4.80 -7.07
N VAL A 224 3.60 -5.65 -6.14
CA VAL A 224 4.99 -5.74 -5.67
C VAL A 224 5.87 -6.43 -6.71
N GLN A 225 6.99 -5.81 -7.06
CA GLN A 225 8.01 -6.41 -7.92
C GLN A 225 9.15 -6.96 -7.06
N ILE A 226 9.34 -8.28 -7.08
CA ILE A 226 10.30 -8.99 -6.23
C ILE A 226 11.72 -8.44 -6.42
N VAL A 227 12.15 -8.24 -7.67
CA VAL A 227 13.51 -7.81 -7.98
C VAL A 227 13.80 -6.42 -7.42
N ASP A 228 12.85 -5.49 -7.59
CA ASP A 228 13.00 -4.13 -7.09
C ASP A 228 13.04 -4.10 -5.57
N GLU A 229 12.18 -4.88 -4.90
CA GLU A 229 12.19 -4.97 -3.43
C GLU A 229 13.46 -5.63 -2.88
N MET A 230 14.01 -6.64 -3.57
CA MET A 230 15.29 -7.24 -3.18
C MET A 230 16.44 -6.23 -3.31
N VAL A 231 16.46 -5.43 -4.37
CA VAL A 231 17.46 -4.35 -4.55
C VAL A 231 17.28 -3.29 -3.45
N ASN A 232 16.06 -2.87 -3.17
CA ASN A 232 15.75 -1.91 -2.10
C ASN A 232 16.20 -2.44 -0.72
N MET A 233 16.03 -3.72 -0.46
CA MET A 233 16.50 -4.37 0.75
C MET A 233 18.02 -4.31 0.88
N ILE A 234 18.77 -4.66 -0.18
CA ILE A 234 20.24 -4.60 -0.20
C ILE A 234 20.72 -3.17 0.04
N VAL A 235 20.12 -2.19 -0.64
CA VAL A 235 20.47 -0.77 -0.48
C VAL A 235 20.22 -0.32 0.97
N SER A 236 19.10 -0.69 1.56
CA SER A 236 18.75 -0.36 2.94
C SER A 236 19.71 -1.01 3.95
N GLN A 237 20.10 -2.27 3.73
CA GLN A 237 21.10 -2.97 4.55
C GLN A 237 22.45 -2.28 4.47
N ARG A 238 22.91 -1.92 3.26
CA ARG A 238 24.20 -1.22 3.08
C ARG A 238 24.21 0.17 3.72
N ALA A 239 23.09 0.89 3.61
CA ALA A 239 22.93 2.19 4.27
C ALA A 239 22.95 2.05 5.82
N TYR A 240 22.30 1.02 6.35
CA TYR A 240 22.33 0.69 7.77
C TYR A 240 23.77 0.38 8.25
N GLU A 241 24.49 -0.48 7.52
CA GLU A 241 25.91 -0.80 7.82
C GLU A 241 26.80 0.46 7.81
N SER A 242 26.59 1.34 6.83
CA SER A 242 27.36 2.60 6.71
C SER A 242 27.09 3.53 7.90
N ASN A 243 25.84 3.67 8.32
CA ASN A 243 25.47 4.44 9.50
C ASN A 243 26.03 3.82 10.79
N SER A 244 26.03 2.49 10.90
CA SER A 244 26.64 1.76 12.03
C SER A 244 28.16 2.02 12.10
N LYS A 245 28.87 1.97 10.97
CA LYS A 245 30.28 2.31 10.89
C LYS A 245 30.57 3.76 11.29
N ALA A 246 29.71 4.70 10.91
CA ALA A 246 29.83 6.10 11.32
C ALA A 246 29.74 6.25 12.85
N ILE A 247 28.87 5.48 13.50
CA ILE A 247 28.74 5.47 14.97
C ILE A 247 30.00 4.89 15.62
N THR A 248 30.47 3.72 15.16
CA THR A 248 31.67 3.10 15.72
C THR A 248 32.93 3.97 15.55
N THR A 249 33.06 4.63 14.38
CA THR A 249 34.15 5.58 14.15
C THR A 249 34.03 6.80 15.07
N SER A 250 32.85 7.32 15.28
CA SER A 250 32.63 8.46 16.19
C SER A 250 32.95 8.07 17.65
N ASP A 251 32.61 6.86 18.05
CA ASP A 251 32.91 6.32 19.37
C ASP A 251 34.42 6.18 19.57
N SER A 252 35.13 5.60 18.62
CA SER A 252 36.61 5.50 18.64
C SER A 252 37.28 6.88 18.72
N MET A 253 36.75 7.89 18.01
CA MET A 253 37.26 9.27 18.11
C MET A 253 37.07 9.86 19.52
N LEU A 254 35.91 9.56 20.15
CA LEU A 254 35.66 10.00 21.54
C LEU A 254 36.56 9.30 22.54
N GLU A 255 36.84 8.02 22.36
CA GLU A 255 37.78 7.24 23.18
C GLU A 255 39.20 7.82 23.11
N ILE A 256 39.69 8.09 21.90
CA ILE A 256 40.99 8.76 21.69
C ILE A 256 41.01 10.13 22.37
N ALA A 257 39.98 10.94 22.19
CA ALA A 257 39.89 12.27 22.80
C ALA A 257 39.89 12.20 24.35
N ASN A 258 39.24 11.21 24.95
CA ASN A 258 39.28 10.97 26.39
C ASN A 258 40.65 10.45 26.86
N GLY A 259 41.33 9.64 26.03
CA GLY A 259 42.67 9.14 26.32
C GLY A 259 43.74 10.24 26.34
N LEU A 260 43.58 11.29 25.54
CA LEU A 260 44.48 12.44 25.49
C LEU A 260 44.38 13.36 26.73
N LYS A 261 43.38 13.19 27.56
CA LYS A 261 43.15 13.99 28.78
C LYS A 261 43.88 13.42 30.04
N ARG A 262 44.67 12.35 29.90
CA ARG A 262 45.52 11.78 30.96
C ARG A 262 46.93 12.28 30.89
#